data_c8ad789a57eb43fdae813ebaa1edc868
#
_entry.id   c8ad789a57eb43fdae813ebaa1edc868
#
_cell.length_a   1.000
_cell.length_b   1.000
_cell.length_c   1.000
_cell.angle_alpha   90.00
_cell.angle_beta   90.00
_cell.angle_gamma   90.00
#
_symmetry.space_group_name_H-M   'P 1'
#
loop_
_entity.id
_entity.type
_entity.pdbx_description
1 polymer ?
#
loop_
_entity_poly.entity_id
_entity_poly.type
_entity_poly.pdbx_seq_one_letter_code
_entity_poly.pdbx_strand_id
1 'polypeptide(L)'
;MIDNLTENSRENTIEKPGEKRLFLLDAYALIFRAYYALIRMPRVTQKGFNTSAIFGFVNTLEELLRKERPTHLAVCFDPAGPTFRHKAMEAYKGERAATPEDIKLSIPYIKDIIRAYNIPILEVEGFEADDVIGTMAKRAEAA
;
A
#
# COMPACT_ATOMS: atom_id res chain seq x y z
N MET A 1 -15.05 -30.76 -30.30
CA MET A 1 -15.34 -29.43 -29.84
C MET A 1 -15.32 -29.48 -28.32
N ILE A 2 -14.18 -29.17 -27.71
CA ILE A 2 -13.97 -29.37 -26.29
C ILE A 2 -13.71 -27.98 -25.74
N ASP A 3 -14.62 -27.49 -24.93
CA ASP A 3 -14.52 -26.25 -24.18
C ASP A 3 -13.47 -26.42 -23.09
N ASN A 4 -12.36 -25.76 -23.27
CA ASN A 4 -11.40 -25.56 -22.19
C ASN A 4 -11.95 -24.52 -21.25
N LEU A 5 -12.70 -24.98 -20.28
CA LEU A 5 -12.99 -24.22 -19.08
C LEU A 5 -11.69 -24.13 -18.30
N THR A 6 -11.02 -23.01 -18.41
CA THR A 6 -10.02 -22.62 -17.46
C THR A 6 -10.71 -22.42 -16.10
N GLU A 7 -10.70 -23.47 -15.32
CA GLU A 7 -11.00 -23.39 -13.89
C GLU A 7 -10.04 -22.41 -13.26
N ASN A 8 -10.55 -21.23 -13.00
CA ASN A 8 -9.92 -20.24 -12.16
C ASN A 8 -9.94 -20.82 -10.73
N SER A 9 -8.89 -21.53 -10.39
CA SER A 9 -8.67 -22.04 -9.03
C SER A 9 -8.59 -20.86 -8.08
N ARG A 10 -9.75 -20.36 -7.66
CA ARG A 10 -9.83 -19.61 -6.41
C ARG A 10 -9.56 -20.64 -5.33
N GLU A 11 -8.31 -20.72 -4.91
CA GLU A 11 -8.00 -21.40 -3.66
C GLU A 11 -8.84 -20.72 -2.58
N ASN A 12 -9.93 -21.38 -2.21
CA ASN A 12 -10.63 -21.11 -0.97
C ASN A 12 -9.62 -21.40 0.13
N THR A 13 -8.91 -20.37 0.57
CA THR A 13 -8.07 -20.46 1.74
C THR A 13 -9.01 -20.72 2.92
N ILE A 14 -9.15 -21.98 3.29
CA ILE A 14 -9.90 -22.39 4.47
C ILE A 14 -9.14 -21.80 5.66
N GLU A 15 -9.70 -20.78 6.27
CA GLU A 15 -9.14 -20.19 7.48
C GLU A 15 -9.07 -21.26 8.56
N LYS A 16 -7.84 -21.61 8.96
CA LYS A 16 -7.63 -22.52 10.08
C LYS A 16 -7.87 -21.75 11.39
N PRO A 17 -8.71 -22.24 12.29
CA PRO A 17 -8.91 -21.58 13.58
C PRO A 17 -7.59 -21.34 14.31
N GLY A 18 -7.32 -20.08 14.69
CA GLY A 18 -6.10 -19.69 15.39
C GLY A 18 -4.89 -19.37 14.53
N GLU A 19 -5.00 -19.44 13.19
CA GLU A 19 -3.92 -19.04 12.29
C GLU A 19 -3.76 -17.52 12.29
N LYS A 20 -2.53 -17.07 12.52
CA LYS A 20 -2.18 -15.66 12.43
C LYS A 20 -1.81 -15.30 11.00
N ARG A 21 -2.45 -14.27 10.44
CA ARG A 21 -2.21 -13.79 9.09
C ARG A 21 -1.82 -12.31 9.14
N LEU A 22 -0.58 -12.03 8.75
CA LEU A 22 -0.05 -10.69 8.69
C LEU A 22 -0.08 -10.17 7.24
N PHE A 23 -0.70 -9.01 7.06
CA PHE A 23 -0.65 -8.26 5.81
C PHE A 23 0.20 -7.00 6.00
N LEU A 24 1.18 -6.85 5.13
CA LEU A 24 2.05 -5.67 5.08
C LEU A 24 1.80 -4.97 3.75
N LEU A 25 1.25 -3.77 3.80
CA LEU A 25 0.91 -3.00 2.60
C LEU A 25 1.99 -1.99 2.28
N ASP A 26 2.42 -1.96 1.03
CA ASP A 26 3.24 -0.88 0.49
C ASP A 26 2.31 0.31 0.16
N ALA A 27 2.37 1.36 0.97
CA ALA A 27 1.48 2.51 0.86
C ALA A 27 1.60 3.21 -0.48
N TYR A 28 2.81 3.56 -0.89
CA TYR A 28 3.02 4.32 -2.13
C TYR A 28 2.61 3.52 -3.37
N ALA A 29 2.86 2.22 -3.40
CA ALA A 29 2.42 1.37 -4.51
C ALA A 29 0.89 1.42 -4.67
N LEU A 30 0.15 1.33 -3.58
CA LEU A 30 -1.32 1.41 -3.58
C LEU A 30 -1.82 2.81 -3.91
N ILE A 31 -1.18 3.84 -3.38
CA ILE A 31 -1.55 5.24 -3.60
C ILE A 31 -1.34 5.64 -5.06
N PHE A 32 -0.18 5.33 -5.64
CA PHE A 32 0.09 5.59 -7.05
C PHE A 32 -0.88 4.86 -7.96
N ARG A 33 -1.13 3.59 -7.69
CA ARG A 33 -2.10 2.80 -8.45
C ARG A 33 -3.50 3.41 -8.40
N ALA A 34 -3.95 3.83 -7.23
CA ALA A 34 -5.24 4.48 -7.05
C ALA A 34 -5.35 5.81 -7.81
N TYR A 35 -4.33 6.63 -7.71
CA TYR A 35 -4.26 7.92 -8.39
C TYR A 35 -4.33 7.78 -9.90
N TYR A 36 -3.51 6.93 -10.48
CA TYR A 36 -3.45 6.74 -11.94
C TYR A 36 -4.66 6.00 -12.50
N ALA A 37 -5.31 5.15 -11.71
CA ALA A 37 -6.57 4.52 -12.13
C ALA A 37 -7.69 5.54 -12.37
N LEU A 38 -7.67 6.67 -11.68
CA LEU A 38 -8.67 7.74 -11.78
C LEU A 38 -8.16 8.98 -12.52
N ILE A 39 -7.02 8.92 -13.19
CA ILE A 39 -6.39 10.10 -13.78
C ILE A 39 -7.26 10.77 -14.86
N ARG A 40 -8.05 10.01 -15.58
CA ARG A 40 -8.95 10.52 -16.63
C ARG A 40 -10.28 11.04 -16.09
N MET A 41 -10.68 10.60 -14.92
CA MET A 41 -11.91 11.02 -14.24
C MET A 41 -11.61 11.26 -12.75
N PRO A 42 -10.82 12.28 -12.44
CA PRO A 42 -10.39 12.51 -11.09
C PRO A 42 -11.55 12.90 -10.16
N ARG A 43 -11.44 12.47 -8.91
CA ARG A 43 -12.35 12.85 -7.83
C ARG A 43 -11.87 14.15 -7.22
N VAL A 44 -12.56 15.25 -7.54
CA VAL A 44 -12.15 16.60 -7.13
C VAL A 44 -13.26 17.20 -6.27
N THR A 45 -12.87 17.82 -5.15
CA THR A 45 -13.80 18.57 -4.31
C THR A 45 -14.21 19.87 -4.97
N GLN A 46 -15.26 20.52 -4.43
CA GLN A 46 -15.68 21.83 -4.90
C GLN A 46 -14.59 22.90 -4.80
N LYS A 47 -13.63 22.72 -3.88
CA LYS A 47 -12.49 23.61 -3.68
C LYS A 47 -11.29 23.27 -4.59
N GLY A 48 -11.42 22.29 -5.47
CA GLY A 48 -10.38 21.90 -6.40
C GLY A 48 -9.35 20.90 -5.87
N PHE A 49 -9.57 20.32 -4.69
CA PHE A 49 -8.67 19.31 -4.14
C PHE A 49 -8.93 17.93 -4.79
N ASN A 50 -7.88 17.33 -5.38
CA ASN A 50 -7.96 16.01 -6.00
C ASN A 50 -7.86 14.92 -4.93
N THR A 51 -8.97 14.24 -4.67
CA THR A 51 -9.09 13.17 -3.67
C THR A 51 -8.96 11.76 -4.25
N SER A 52 -8.56 11.63 -5.51
CA SER A 52 -8.52 10.34 -6.20
C SER A 52 -7.63 9.31 -5.49
N ALA A 53 -6.45 9.72 -5.03
CA ALA A 53 -5.53 8.85 -4.31
C ALA A 53 -6.13 8.38 -2.97
N ILE A 54 -6.77 9.29 -2.24
CA ILE A 54 -7.45 8.98 -0.96
C ILE A 54 -8.60 8.00 -1.20
N PHE A 55 -9.47 8.32 -2.15
CA PHE A 55 -10.63 7.50 -2.49
C PHE A 55 -10.24 6.07 -2.88
N GLY A 56 -9.29 5.94 -3.81
CA GLY A 56 -8.85 4.63 -4.29
C GLY A 56 -8.10 3.83 -3.21
N PHE A 57 -7.28 4.49 -2.39
CA PHE A 57 -6.60 3.84 -1.29
C PHE A 57 -7.59 3.29 -0.25
N VAL A 58 -8.56 4.10 0.15
CA VAL A 58 -9.58 3.69 1.13
C VAL A 58 -10.42 2.53 0.60
N ASN A 59 -10.84 2.59 -0.66
CA ASN A 59 -11.59 1.49 -1.28
C ASN A 59 -10.79 0.19 -1.30
N THR A 60 -9.50 0.26 -1.62
CA THR A 60 -8.62 -0.92 -1.61
C THR A 60 -8.46 -1.47 -0.20
N LEU A 61 -8.26 -0.60 0.78
CA LEU A 61 -8.14 -0.99 2.20
C LEU A 61 -9.43 -1.67 2.71
N GLU A 62 -10.59 -1.07 2.45
CA GLU A 62 -11.89 -1.63 2.83
C GLU A 62 -12.14 -3.00 2.19
N GLU A 63 -11.81 -3.14 0.92
CA GLU A 63 -11.96 -4.40 0.21
C GLU A 63 -11.05 -5.48 0.80
N LEU A 64 -9.80 -5.15 1.11
CA LEU A 64 -8.84 -6.05 1.74
C LEU A 64 -9.34 -6.51 3.12
N LEU A 65 -9.77 -5.57 3.96
CA LEU A 65 -10.30 -5.89 5.29
C LEU A 65 -11.52 -6.81 5.22
N ARG A 66 -12.40 -6.58 4.26
CA ARG A 66 -13.62 -7.36 4.10
C ARG A 66 -13.37 -8.77 3.54
N LYS A 67 -12.51 -8.88 2.54
CA LYS A 67 -12.27 -10.14 1.83
C LYS A 67 -11.23 -11.03 2.50
N GLU A 68 -10.13 -10.43 2.92
CA GLU A 68 -8.97 -11.18 3.44
C GLU A 68 -9.00 -11.37 4.96
N ARG A 69 -9.72 -10.54 5.68
CA ARG A 69 -9.84 -10.59 7.15
C ARG A 69 -8.50 -10.85 7.85
N PRO A 70 -7.50 -9.99 7.66
CA PRO A 70 -6.20 -10.20 8.28
C PRO A 70 -6.31 -10.15 9.81
N THR A 71 -5.53 -10.99 10.50
CA THR A 71 -5.42 -10.92 11.96
C THR A 71 -4.47 -9.80 12.38
N HIS A 72 -3.51 -9.47 11.54
CA HIS A 72 -2.53 -8.41 11.73
C HIS A 72 -2.34 -7.66 10.43
N LEU A 73 -2.28 -6.36 10.50
CA LEU A 73 -2.14 -5.48 9.35
C LEU A 73 -1.26 -4.28 9.71
N ALA A 74 -0.34 -3.94 8.84
CA ALA A 74 0.41 -2.69 8.92
C ALA A 74 0.58 -2.09 7.53
N VAL A 75 0.71 -0.77 7.48
CA VAL A 75 0.95 -0.02 6.24
C VAL A 75 2.35 0.58 6.31
N CYS A 76 3.17 0.27 5.32
CA CYS A 76 4.57 0.68 5.26
C CYS A 76 4.74 1.85 4.29
N PHE A 77 5.38 2.91 4.74
CA PHE A 77 5.70 4.10 3.94
C PHE A 77 7.20 4.22 3.74
N ASP A 78 7.57 4.69 2.55
CA ASP A 78 8.92 5.19 2.32
C ASP A 78 9.12 6.49 3.11
N PRO A 79 10.29 6.72 3.71
CA PRO A 79 10.56 7.96 4.41
C PRO A 79 10.70 9.14 3.44
N ALA A 80 10.52 10.36 3.93
CA ALA A 80 10.66 11.57 3.15
C ALA A 80 12.13 11.85 2.73
N GLY A 81 13.08 11.35 3.50
CA GLY A 81 14.51 11.54 3.24
C GLY A 81 15.13 10.44 2.39
N PRO A 82 16.42 10.56 2.05
CA PRO A 82 17.14 9.54 1.29
C PRO A 82 17.26 8.24 2.09
N THR A 83 17.13 7.11 1.40
CA THR A 83 17.36 5.79 1.98
C THR A 83 18.84 5.40 1.89
N PHE A 84 19.20 4.27 2.50
CA PHE A 84 20.58 3.77 2.40
C PHE A 84 20.97 3.47 0.94
N ARG A 85 20.02 3.09 0.07
CA ARG A 85 20.28 2.90 -1.36
C ARG A 85 20.65 4.19 -2.07
N HIS A 86 20.01 5.30 -1.73
CA HIS A 86 20.34 6.62 -2.25
C HIS A 86 21.74 7.07 -1.78
N LYS A 87 22.10 6.75 -0.54
CA LYS A 87 23.43 7.07 0.03
C LYS A 87 24.54 6.21 -0.57
N ALA A 88 24.22 4.95 -0.91
CA ALA A 88 25.18 4.00 -1.49
C ALA A 88 25.36 4.20 -3.00
N MET A 89 24.33 4.63 -3.72
CA MET A 89 24.31 4.80 -5.17
C MET A 89 23.61 6.11 -5.53
N GLU A 90 24.37 7.13 -5.92
CA GLU A 90 23.84 8.44 -6.30
C GLU A 90 22.81 8.38 -7.45
N ALA A 91 22.97 7.43 -8.38
CA ALA A 91 22.06 7.22 -9.51
C ALA A 91 20.78 6.45 -9.15
N TYR A 92 20.65 5.93 -7.93
CA TYR A 92 19.49 5.12 -7.55
C TYR A 92 18.21 5.96 -7.56
N LYS A 93 17.27 5.59 -8.44
CA LYS A 93 16.01 6.32 -8.68
C LYS A 93 16.18 7.78 -9.15
N GLY A 94 17.39 8.21 -9.50
CA GLY A 94 17.66 9.61 -9.93
C GLY A 94 16.88 10.04 -11.18
N GLU A 95 16.54 9.12 -12.07
CA GLU A 95 15.78 9.37 -13.29
C GLU A 95 14.25 9.20 -13.13
N ARG A 96 13.78 8.82 -11.96
CA ARG A 96 12.33 8.71 -11.73
C ARG A 96 11.68 10.09 -11.75
N ALA A 97 10.50 10.15 -12.39
CA ALA A 97 9.66 11.34 -12.34
C ALA A 97 9.34 11.74 -10.90
N ALA A 98 9.27 13.04 -10.63
CA ALA A 98 8.86 13.56 -9.35
C ALA A 98 7.44 13.07 -9.00
N THR A 99 7.18 12.84 -7.72
CA THR A 99 5.85 12.50 -7.22
C THR A 99 4.87 13.63 -7.55
N PRO A 100 3.72 13.33 -8.17
CA PRO A 100 2.69 14.34 -8.41
C PRO A 100 2.30 15.09 -7.14
N GLU A 101 2.08 16.40 -7.27
CA GLU A 101 1.70 17.24 -6.13
C GLU A 101 0.41 16.78 -5.46
N ASP A 102 -0.58 16.36 -6.25
CA ASP A 102 -1.85 15.82 -5.73
C ASP A 102 -1.63 14.60 -4.80
N ILE A 103 -0.66 13.75 -5.11
CA ILE A 103 -0.29 12.63 -4.26
C ILE A 103 0.36 13.14 -2.97
N LYS A 104 1.32 14.05 -3.07
CA LYS A 104 1.98 14.64 -1.89
C LYS A 104 0.99 15.25 -0.92
N LEU A 105 0.02 16.00 -1.43
CA LEU A 105 -1.03 16.63 -0.63
C LEU A 105 -1.98 15.61 0.00
N SER A 106 -2.14 14.44 -0.61
CA SER A 106 -3.02 13.37 -0.11
C SER A 106 -2.39 12.55 1.02
N ILE A 107 -1.07 12.48 1.10
CA ILE A 107 -0.36 11.60 2.07
C ILE A 107 -0.77 11.88 3.52
N PRO A 108 -0.79 13.12 4.03
CA PRO A 108 -1.21 13.38 5.41
C PRO A 108 -2.62 12.87 5.72
N TYR A 109 -3.55 13.06 4.80
CA TYR A 109 -4.93 12.59 4.95
C TYR A 109 -5.03 11.07 4.97
N ILE A 110 -4.27 10.40 4.10
CA ILE A 110 -4.23 8.94 4.06
C ILE A 110 -3.66 8.38 5.36
N LYS A 111 -2.59 8.97 5.88
CA LYS A 111 -2.03 8.59 7.19
C LYS A 111 -3.02 8.76 8.33
N ASP A 112 -3.75 9.87 8.35
CA ASP A 112 -4.79 10.10 9.36
C ASP A 112 -5.91 9.07 9.29
N ILE A 113 -6.33 8.70 8.08
CA ILE A 113 -7.33 7.65 7.87
C ILE A 113 -6.82 6.30 8.38
N ILE A 114 -5.59 5.93 8.06
CA ILE A 114 -4.97 4.68 8.53
C ILE A 114 -4.95 4.65 10.07
N ARG A 115 -4.58 5.76 10.71
CA ARG A 115 -4.60 5.88 12.17
C ARG A 115 -6.00 5.74 12.75
N ALA A 116 -7.01 6.31 12.07
CA ALA A 116 -8.41 6.18 12.47
C ALA A 116 -8.93 4.73 12.42
N TYR A 117 -8.36 3.91 11.55
CA TYR A 117 -8.61 2.46 11.53
C TYR A 117 -7.84 1.69 12.60
N ASN A 118 -7.03 2.35 13.42
CA ASN A 118 -6.10 1.73 14.38
C ASN A 118 -5.09 0.77 13.72
N ILE A 119 -4.70 1.06 12.49
CA ILE A 119 -3.71 0.28 11.76
C ILE A 119 -2.33 0.93 11.96
N PRO A 120 -1.31 0.17 12.37
CA PRO A 120 0.05 0.69 12.51
C PRO A 120 0.61 1.20 11.18
N ILE A 121 1.27 2.34 11.23
CA ILE A 121 2.09 2.88 10.15
C ILE A 121 3.55 2.59 10.47
N LEU A 122 4.23 1.94 9.54
CA LEU A 122 5.66 1.66 9.62
C LEU A 122 6.41 2.55 8.64
N GLU A 123 7.25 3.41 9.17
CA GLU A 123 8.10 4.32 8.41
C GLU A 123 9.43 4.42 9.14
N VAL A 124 10.50 3.97 8.50
CA VAL A 124 11.82 3.90 9.12
C VAL A 124 12.78 4.77 8.34
N GLU A 125 13.32 5.78 9.00
CA GLU A 125 14.30 6.68 8.40
C GLU A 125 15.49 5.91 7.84
N GLY A 126 15.87 6.22 6.61
CA GLY A 126 16.98 5.60 5.91
C GLY A 126 16.64 4.29 5.15
N PHE A 127 15.46 3.73 5.35
CA PHE A 127 15.04 2.47 4.70
C PHE A 127 13.75 2.65 3.90
N GLU A 128 13.66 1.96 2.76
CA GLU A 128 12.44 1.94 1.97
C GLU A 128 11.39 1.01 2.57
N ALA A 129 10.12 1.20 2.17
CA ALA A 129 9.02 0.34 2.59
C ALA A 129 9.31 -1.14 2.32
N ASP A 130 9.90 -1.47 1.17
CA ASP A 130 10.27 -2.84 0.82
C ASP A 130 11.21 -3.50 1.83
N ASP A 131 12.16 -2.73 2.39
CA ASP A 131 13.09 -3.22 3.41
C ASP A 131 12.36 -3.52 4.72
N VAL A 132 11.46 -2.63 5.10
CA VAL A 132 10.63 -2.78 6.31
C VAL A 132 9.70 -3.97 6.16
N ILE A 133 9.04 -4.13 5.02
CA ILE A 133 8.16 -5.27 4.71
C ILE A 133 8.95 -6.59 4.81
N GLY A 134 10.11 -6.67 4.16
CA GLY A 134 10.95 -7.86 4.20
C GLY A 134 11.41 -8.24 5.60
N THR A 135 11.81 -7.24 6.41
CA THR A 135 12.23 -7.45 7.80
C THR A 135 11.08 -7.91 8.68
N MET A 136 9.92 -7.28 8.57
CA MET A 136 8.75 -7.62 9.37
C MET A 136 8.17 -8.99 8.98
N ALA A 137 8.19 -9.33 7.70
CA ALA A 137 7.77 -10.65 7.25
C ALA A 137 8.64 -11.77 7.85
N LYS A 138 9.95 -11.60 7.86
CA LYS A 138 10.87 -12.56 8.50
C LYS A 138 10.65 -12.67 9.99
N ARG A 139 10.44 -11.57 10.69
CA ARG A 139 10.16 -11.56 12.13
C ARG A 139 8.83 -12.26 12.45
N ALA A 140 7.81 -12.03 11.65
CA ALA A 140 6.50 -12.66 11.82
C ALA A 140 6.58 -14.17 11.58
N GLU A 141 7.33 -14.63 10.59
CA GLU A 141 7.53 -16.05 10.30
C GLU A 141 8.21 -16.76 11.47
N ALA A 142 9.16 -16.10 12.14
CA ALA A 142 9.87 -16.65 13.30
C ALA A 142 9.06 -16.60 14.61
N ALA A 143 7.98 -15.87 14.65
CA ALA A 143 7.09 -15.76 15.80
C ALA A 143 5.96 -16.78 15.71
#